data_91c7c9ace239bdf0ea5a078d9b6b8ba6
#
_entry.id   91c7c9ace239bdf0ea5a078d9b6b8ba6
#
_cell.length_a   1.000
_cell.length_b   1.000
_cell.length_c   1.000
_cell.angle_alpha   90.00
_cell.angle_beta   90.00
_cell.angle_gamma   90.00
#
_symmetry.space_group_name_H-M   'P 1'
#
loop_
_entity.id
_entity.type
_entity.pdbx_description
1 polymer ?
#
loop_
_entity_poly.entity_id
_entity_poly.type
_entity_poly.pdbx_seq_one_letter_code
_entity_poly.pdbx_strand_id
1 'polypeptide(L)'
;KGTDEILADTEKQIFELVQRRGGSETEDIRSIVLKAIESIENAAKNHGSVTGIATGFYDLDYKTAGLQPADLILIAARPSMGKTAFVLNIAQHVAFKKNMAVAVFSLEMSKEQLVNRLFSLESKVDSHHIRTGNLSDQEWEMLIESAGVIGRSNLIIDDTPGISIAELRSKCRKYKMDHDLKMIIIDYLQLMSGSGRSDSIQQEVSD
;
A
#
# COMPACT_ATOMS: atom_id res chain seq x y z
N LYS A 1 29.37 -38.18 14.01
CA LYS A 1 29.68 -37.03 13.15
C LYS A 1 30.56 -36.09 13.92
N GLY A 2 31.76 -35.78 13.41
CA GLY A 2 32.66 -34.82 14.05
C GLY A 2 32.09 -33.41 14.00
N THR A 3 32.51 -32.56 14.94
CA THR A 3 32.09 -31.14 15.02
C THR A 3 32.33 -30.41 13.69
N ASP A 4 33.36 -30.77 12.97
CA ASP A 4 33.72 -30.18 11.66
C ASP A 4 32.74 -30.56 10.54
N GLU A 5 32.19 -31.78 10.58
CA GLU A 5 31.14 -32.21 9.63
C GLU A 5 29.83 -31.48 9.84
N ILE A 6 29.48 -31.19 11.11
CA ILE A 6 28.27 -30.43 11.46
C ILE A 6 28.43 -28.97 11.04
N LEU A 7 29.61 -28.39 11.25
CA LEU A 7 29.90 -27.02 10.81
C LEU A 7 29.83 -26.87 9.29
N ALA A 8 30.47 -27.80 8.53
CA ALA A 8 30.43 -27.76 7.07
C ALA A 8 29.02 -27.95 6.51
N ASP A 9 28.20 -28.80 7.12
CA ASP A 9 26.80 -29.02 6.70
C ASP A 9 25.94 -27.79 7.01
N THR A 10 26.18 -27.13 8.15
CA THR A 10 25.49 -25.88 8.54
C THR A 10 25.90 -24.72 7.65
N GLU A 11 27.18 -24.55 7.33
CA GLU A 11 27.66 -23.54 6.38
C GLU A 11 27.03 -23.73 5.00
N LYS A 12 26.96 -24.97 4.50
CA LYS A 12 26.34 -25.28 3.23
C LYS A 12 24.85 -24.95 3.23
N GLN A 13 24.11 -25.29 4.30
CA GLN A 13 22.69 -24.95 4.42
C GLN A 13 22.45 -23.44 4.50
N ILE A 14 23.30 -22.71 5.25
CA ILE A 14 23.24 -21.25 5.29
C ILE A 14 23.54 -20.64 3.94
N PHE A 15 24.55 -21.13 3.23
CA PHE A 15 24.92 -20.67 1.89
C PHE A 15 23.80 -20.91 0.87
N GLU A 16 23.17 -22.09 0.89
CA GLU A 16 22.01 -22.41 0.04
C GLU A 16 20.80 -21.52 0.36
N LEU A 17 20.56 -21.21 1.63
CA LEU A 17 19.50 -20.28 2.06
C LEU A 17 19.78 -18.83 1.63
N VAL A 18 21.04 -18.40 1.69
CA VAL A 18 21.48 -17.08 1.22
C VAL A 18 21.38 -16.98 -0.30
N GLN A 19 21.80 -18.01 -1.05
CA GLN A 19 21.62 -18.06 -2.50
C GLN A 19 20.14 -18.05 -2.91
N ARG A 20 19.26 -18.78 -2.22
CA ARG A 20 17.82 -18.73 -2.45
C ARG A 20 17.19 -17.36 -2.11
N ARG A 21 17.78 -16.60 -1.19
CA ARG A 21 17.37 -15.23 -0.84
C ARG A 21 18.03 -14.16 -1.72
N GLY A 22 19.20 -14.45 -2.27
CA GLY A 22 20.00 -13.53 -3.08
C GLY A 22 19.93 -13.78 -4.59
N GLY A 23 18.96 -14.57 -5.06
CA GLY A 23 18.75 -14.84 -6.48
C GLY A 23 18.25 -13.62 -7.27
N SER A 24 19.02 -12.55 -7.27
CA SER A 24 19.14 -11.69 -8.42
C SER A 24 19.97 -12.47 -9.44
N GLU A 25 19.33 -13.34 -10.24
CA GLU A 25 19.94 -13.81 -11.47
C GLU A 25 20.39 -12.57 -12.22
N THR A 26 21.69 -12.47 -12.50
CA THR A 26 22.25 -11.42 -13.34
C THR A 26 21.68 -11.70 -14.73
N GLU A 27 20.55 -11.09 -15.07
CA GLU A 27 19.96 -11.20 -16.39
C GLU A 27 20.91 -10.56 -17.41
N ASP A 28 21.13 -11.23 -18.53
CA ASP A 28 21.86 -10.64 -19.64
C ASP A 28 21.13 -9.39 -20.15
N ILE A 29 21.89 -8.33 -20.43
CA ILE A 29 21.35 -7.05 -20.94
C ILE A 29 20.45 -7.24 -22.16
N ARG A 30 20.75 -8.22 -23.01
CA ARG A 30 19.91 -8.54 -24.18
C ARG A 30 18.51 -9.00 -23.77
N SER A 31 18.37 -9.81 -22.72
CA SER A 31 17.10 -10.25 -22.16
C SER A 31 16.31 -9.07 -21.60
N ILE A 32 16.98 -8.15 -20.88
CA ILE A 32 16.37 -6.93 -20.32
C ILE A 32 15.87 -6.03 -21.44
N VAL A 33 16.65 -5.83 -22.50
CA VAL A 33 16.23 -5.01 -23.67
C VAL A 33 15.01 -5.59 -24.36
N LEU A 34 14.93 -6.90 -24.55
CA LEU A 34 13.77 -7.55 -25.17
C LEU A 34 12.51 -7.36 -24.32
N LYS A 35 12.60 -7.54 -22.99
CA LYS A 35 11.49 -7.29 -22.07
C LYS A 35 11.06 -5.82 -22.08
N ALA A 36 12.01 -4.88 -22.17
CA ALA A 36 11.71 -3.46 -22.26
C ALA A 36 10.96 -3.11 -23.55
N ILE A 37 11.39 -3.67 -24.71
CA ILE A 37 10.70 -3.48 -26.00
C ILE A 37 9.27 -4.03 -25.92
N GLU A 38 9.08 -5.24 -25.40
CA GLU A 38 7.77 -5.85 -25.23
C GLU A 38 6.85 -4.98 -24.34
N SER A 39 7.39 -4.41 -23.26
CA SER A 39 6.66 -3.48 -22.40
C SER A 39 6.24 -2.21 -23.13
N ILE A 40 7.12 -1.64 -23.98
CA ILE A 40 6.83 -0.46 -24.80
C ILE A 40 5.77 -0.77 -25.86
N GLU A 41 5.86 -1.93 -26.51
CA GLU A 41 4.85 -2.35 -27.50
C GLU A 41 3.47 -2.54 -26.85
N ASN A 42 3.41 -3.12 -25.66
CA ASN A 42 2.16 -3.29 -24.92
C ASN A 42 1.56 -1.94 -24.51
N ALA A 43 2.39 -0.99 -24.08
CA ALA A 43 1.97 0.37 -23.78
C ALA A 43 1.46 1.10 -25.02
N ALA A 44 2.12 0.94 -26.17
CA ALA A 44 1.73 1.53 -27.43
C ALA A 44 0.36 0.99 -27.94
N LYS A 45 0.12 -0.31 -27.79
CA LYS A 45 -1.18 -0.93 -28.15
C LYS A 45 -2.33 -0.38 -27.31
N ASN A 46 -2.07 0.04 -26.10
CA ASN A 46 -3.08 0.59 -25.17
C ASN A 46 -3.35 2.10 -25.38
N HIS A 47 -2.80 2.73 -26.44
CA HIS A 47 -3.08 4.11 -26.86
C HIS A 47 -3.07 5.15 -25.72
N GLY A 48 -2.03 5.18 -24.89
CA GLY A 48 -1.88 6.15 -23.81
C GLY A 48 -2.80 5.90 -22.61
N SER A 49 -3.31 4.68 -22.44
CA SER A 49 -3.98 4.27 -21.21
C SER A 49 -2.98 4.24 -20.05
N VAL A 50 -3.49 4.38 -18.84
CA VAL A 50 -2.72 4.29 -17.60
C VAL A 50 -2.04 2.92 -17.53
N THR A 51 -0.70 2.90 -17.53
CA THR A 51 0.10 1.66 -17.49
C THR A 51 0.27 1.11 -16.09
N GLY A 52 0.27 2.01 -15.10
CA GLY A 52 0.29 1.68 -13.68
C GLY A 52 -1.09 1.56 -13.05
N ILE A 53 -1.16 1.67 -11.72
CA ILE A 53 -2.42 1.69 -10.96
C ILE A 53 -3.05 3.08 -11.10
N ALA A 54 -4.25 3.17 -11.67
CA ALA A 54 -4.99 4.42 -11.77
C ALA A 54 -5.39 4.92 -10.38
N THR A 55 -5.13 6.19 -10.10
CA THR A 55 -5.48 6.85 -8.83
C THR A 55 -6.95 7.27 -8.77
N GLY A 56 -7.59 7.43 -9.94
CA GLY A 56 -8.93 8.00 -10.08
C GLY A 56 -8.94 9.52 -10.24
N PHE A 57 -7.78 10.17 -10.20
CA PHE A 57 -7.59 11.59 -10.52
C PHE A 57 -7.05 11.71 -11.94
N TYR A 58 -7.90 12.11 -12.86
CA TYR A 58 -7.60 12.12 -14.30
C TYR A 58 -6.29 12.84 -14.64
N ASP A 59 -6.09 14.07 -14.16
CA ASP A 59 -4.89 14.85 -14.47
C ASP A 59 -3.62 14.24 -13.87
N LEU A 60 -3.74 13.60 -12.69
CA LEU A 60 -2.63 12.89 -12.06
C LEU A 60 -2.28 11.66 -12.88
N ASP A 61 -3.28 10.86 -13.20
CA ASP A 61 -3.11 9.63 -13.99
C ASP A 61 -2.55 9.93 -15.39
N TYR A 62 -2.98 11.01 -16.01
CA TYR A 62 -2.45 11.47 -17.31
C TYR A 62 -0.96 11.83 -17.21
N LYS A 63 -0.54 12.52 -16.13
CA LYS A 63 0.85 12.97 -15.96
C LYS A 63 1.79 11.85 -15.54
N THR A 64 1.31 10.90 -14.75
CA THR A 64 2.13 9.82 -14.17
C THR A 64 2.02 8.51 -14.92
N ALA A 65 1.07 8.38 -15.85
CA ALA A 65 0.63 7.11 -16.41
C ALA A 65 0.17 6.11 -15.35
N GLY A 66 -0.35 6.61 -14.19
CA GLY A 66 -0.67 5.84 -13.01
C GLY A 66 0.53 5.56 -12.11
N LEU A 67 0.28 4.93 -10.96
CA LEU A 67 1.32 4.58 -9.99
C LEU A 67 2.02 3.30 -10.45
N GLN A 68 3.33 3.39 -10.70
CA GLN A 68 4.09 2.28 -11.27
C GLN A 68 4.49 1.24 -10.20
N PRO A 69 4.67 -0.04 -10.57
CA PRO A 69 5.19 -1.05 -9.65
C PRO A 69 6.57 -0.69 -9.13
N ALA A 70 6.81 -0.97 -7.85
CA ALA A 70 8.06 -0.71 -7.12
C ALA A 70 8.41 0.77 -6.90
N ASP A 71 7.54 1.73 -7.28
CA ASP A 71 7.74 3.13 -6.96
C ASP A 71 7.45 3.43 -5.49
N LEU A 72 8.30 4.29 -4.90
CA LEU A 72 8.05 4.97 -3.63
C LEU A 72 7.50 6.37 -3.92
N ILE A 73 6.25 6.62 -3.56
CA ILE A 73 5.57 7.88 -3.82
C ILE A 73 5.37 8.62 -2.51
N LEU A 74 5.96 9.79 -2.38
CA LEU A 74 5.83 10.64 -1.20
C LEU A 74 4.81 11.75 -1.43
N ILE A 75 3.84 11.84 -0.53
CA ILE A 75 2.81 12.89 -0.52
C ILE A 75 3.03 13.76 0.70
N ALA A 76 3.55 14.96 0.48
CA ALA A 76 3.82 15.93 1.53
C ALA A 76 2.77 17.04 1.53
N ALA A 77 2.24 17.36 2.70
CA ALA A 77 1.32 18.47 2.89
C ALA A 77 1.43 19.01 4.33
N ARG A 78 1.14 20.30 4.52
CA ARG A 78 0.99 20.88 5.86
C ARG A 78 -0.18 20.20 6.60
N PRO A 79 -0.17 20.22 7.94
CA PRO A 79 -1.29 19.71 8.71
C PRO A 79 -2.62 20.28 8.21
N SER A 80 -3.67 19.49 8.26
CA SER A 80 -5.06 19.87 7.87
C SER A 80 -5.29 20.22 6.39
N MET A 81 -4.30 20.01 5.51
CA MET A 81 -4.44 20.25 4.06
C MET A 81 -5.09 19.08 3.28
N GLY A 82 -5.58 18.07 3.97
CA GLY A 82 -6.31 16.96 3.36
C GLY A 82 -5.46 15.79 2.86
N LYS A 83 -4.22 15.63 3.35
CA LYS A 83 -3.35 14.48 3.00
C LYS A 83 -4.07 13.14 3.12
N THR A 84 -4.61 12.83 4.30
CA THR A 84 -5.35 11.58 4.56
C THR A 84 -6.57 11.44 3.66
N ALA A 85 -7.33 12.53 3.44
CA ALA A 85 -8.48 12.49 2.53
C ALA A 85 -8.07 12.15 1.09
N PHE A 86 -6.98 12.73 0.61
CA PHE A 86 -6.45 12.47 -0.72
C PHE A 86 -6.06 10.99 -0.89
N VAL A 87 -5.27 10.43 0.03
CA VAL A 87 -4.84 9.03 -0.08
C VAL A 87 -5.99 8.04 0.12
N LEU A 88 -7.01 8.38 0.92
CA LEU A 88 -8.21 7.55 1.07
C LEU A 88 -9.07 7.54 -0.20
N ASN A 89 -9.16 8.66 -0.95
CA ASN A 89 -9.82 8.68 -2.25
C ASN A 89 -9.10 7.74 -3.24
N ILE A 90 -7.76 7.74 -3.24
CA ILE A 90 -6.98 6.79 -4.06
C ILE A 90 -7.27 5.35 -3.62
N ALA A 91 -7.20 5.07 -2.30
CA ALA A 91 -7.47 3.74 -1.76
C ALA A 91 -8.88 3.25 -2.14
N GLN A 92 -9.89 4.11 -2.02
CA GLN A 92 -11.26 3.82 -2.43
C GLN A 92 -11.34 3.48 -3.92
N HIS A 93 -10.76 4.33 -4.79
CA HIS A 93 -10.78 4.08 -6.23
C HIS A 93 -10.13 2.74 -6.57
N VAL A 94 -8.96 2.46 -6.02
CA VAL A 94 -8.20 1.23 -6.31
C VAL A 94 -8.90 0.00 -5.74
N ALA A 95 -9.33 0.05 -4.47
CA ALA A 95 -9.93 -1.11 -3.82
C ALA A 95 -11.39 -1.36 -4.26
N PHE A 96 -12.21 -0.31 -4.45
CA PHE A 96 -13.64 -0.48 -4.71
C PHE A 96 -13.96 -0.50 -6.20
N LYS A 97 -13.31 0.37 -7.01
CA LYS A 97 -13.61 0.47 -8.45
C LYS A 97 -12.74 -0.45 -9.31
N LYS A 98 -11.47 -0.64 -8.92
CA LYS A 98 -10.54 -1.53 -9.64
C LYS A 98 -10.44 -2.93 -9.03
N ASN A 99 -11.05 -3.14 -7.86
CA ASN A 99 -11.05 -4.41 -7.14
C ASN A 99 -9.63 -4.96 -6.87
N MET A 100 -8.67 -4.07 -6.65
CA MET A 100 -7.29 -4.42 -6.33
C MET A 100 -7.07 -4.37 -4.82
N ALA A 101 -6.25 -5.27 -4.28
CA ALA A 101 -5.93 -5.27 -2.85
C ALA A 101 -5.02 -4.08 -2.48
N VAL A 102 -5.49 -3.31 -1.50
CA VAL A 102 -4.80 -2.13 -0.95
C VAL A 102 -4.66 -2.29 0.56
N ALA A 103 -3.46 -2.11 1.10
CA ALA A 103 -3.24 -2.05 2.54
C ALA A 103 -2.99 -0.60 2.97
N VAL A 104 -3.76 -0.13 3.95
CA VAL A 104 -3.61 1.20 4.56
C VAL A 104 -3.12 1.00 5.99
N PHE A 105 -1.88 1.42 6.25
CA PHE A 105 -1.32 1.51 7.59
C PHE A 105 -1.57 2.92 8.12
N SER A 106 -2.49 3.02 9.08
CA SER A 106 -2.87 4.30 9.69
C SER A 106 -2.24 4.41 11.07
N LEU A 107 -1.22 5.24 11.18
CA LEU A 107 -0.46 5.40 12.42
C LEU A 107 -0.97 6.58 13.26
N GLU A 108 -1.83 7.43 12.68
CA GLU A 108 -2.43 8.61 13.34
C GLU A 108 -3.89 8.37 13.73
N MET A 109 -4.64 7.68 12.89
CA MET A 109 -6.09 7.50 13.07
C MET A 109 -6.44 6.03 13.31
N SER A 110 -7.44 5.76 14.15
CA SER A 110 -7.96 4.41 14.31
C SER A 110 -8.67 3.92 13.04
N LYS A 111 -8.76 2.61 12.88
CA LYS A 111 -9.47 1.97 11.76
C LYS A 111 -10.94 2.38 11.69
N GLU A 112 -11.61 2.57 12.83
CA GLU A 112 -12.99 3.02 12.88
C GLU A 112 -13.15 4.45 12.32
N GLN A 113 -12.21 5.34 12.64
CA GLN A 113 -12.20 6.70 12.10
C GLN A 113 -11.97 6.71 10.59
N LEU A 114 -11.10 5.85 10.07
CA LEU A 114 -10.90 5.70 8.64
C LEU A 114 -12.13 5.14 7.94
N VAL A 115 -12.77 4.12 8.51
CA VAL A 115 -14.00 3.54 7.97
C VAL A 115 -15.12 4.58 7.94
N ASN A 116 -15.27 5.41 8.97
CA ASN A 116 -16.24 6.51 8.96
C ASN A 116 -15.99 7.52 7.83
N ARG A 117 -14.72 7.82 7.52
CA ARG A 117 -14.37 8.64 6.35
C ARG A 117 -14.70 7.95 5.03
N LEU A 118 -14.45 6.65 4.94
CA LEU A 118 -14.82 5.86 3.76
C LEU A 118 -16.34 5.80 3.56
N PHE A 119 -17.11 5.71 4.64
CA PHE A 119 -18.57 5.83 4.59
C PHE A 119 -18.99 7.17 3.98
N SER A 120 -18.45 8.29 4.46
CA SER A 120 -18.77 9.61 3.91
C SER A 120 -18.36 9.73 2.44
N LEU A 121 -17.21 9.18 2.05
CA LEU A 121 -16.73 9.18 0.66
C LEU A 121 -17.62 8.36 -0.26
N GLU A 122 -18.04 7.17 0.14
CA GLU A 122 -18.82 6.25 -0.70
C GLU A 122 -20.29 6.62 -0.73
N SER A 123 -20.90 6.90 0.43
CA SER A 123 -22.33 7.23 0.54
C SER A 123 -22.67 8.66 0.14
N LYS A 124 -21.68 9.57 0.14
CA LYS A 124 -21.88 11.04 0.00
C LYS A 124 -22.68 11.68 1.14
N VAL A 125 -22.90 10.96 2.23
CA VAL A 125 -23.50 11.50 3.45
C VAL A 125 -22.49 12.37 4.17
N ASP A 126 -22.96 13.49 4.74
CA ASP A 126 -22.09 14.41 5.47
C ASP A 126 -21.42 13.69 6.66
N SER A 127 -20.12 13.86 6.77
CA SER A 127 -19.32 13.27 7.85
C SER A 127 -19.75 13.72 9.24
N HIS A 128 -20.35 14.92 9.36
CA HIS A 128 -20.92 15.42 10.61
C HIS A 128 -22.16 14.62 11.01
N HIS A 129 -23.06 14.31 10.06
CA HIS A 129 -24.25 13.49 10.31
C HIS A 129 -23.85 12.08 10.74
N ILE A 130 -22.87 11.47 10.06
CA ILE A 130 -22.34 10.15 10.43
C ILE A 130 -21.78 10.17 11.86
N ARG A 131 -20.99 11.19 12.20
CA ARG A 131 -20.35 11.29 13.51
C ARG A 131 -21.33 11.55 14.66
N THR A 132 -22.37 12.34 14.41
CA THR A 132 -23.37 12.68 15.42
C THR A 132 -24.53 11.70 15.50
N GLY A 133 -24.66 10.80 14.50
CA GLY A 133 -25.79 9.89 14.38
C GLY A 133 -27.10 10.56 13.97
N ASN A 134 -27.05 11.84 13.59
CA ASN A 134 -28.24 12.59 13.14
C ASN A 134 -28.46 12.35 11.65
N LEU A 135 -29.01 11.19 11.33
CA LEU A 135 -29.20 10.68 9.97
C LEU A 135 -30.68 10.58 9.63
N SER A 136 -31.06 11.03 8.44
CA SER A 136 -32.38 10.78 7.87
C SER A 136 -32.50 9.31 7.41
N ASP A 137 -33.73 8.84 7.20
CA ASP A 137 -33.98 7.48 6.69
C ASP A 137 -33.26 7.24 5.35
N GLN A 138 -33.25 8.24 4.46
CA GLN A 138 -32.55 8.17 3.18
C GLN A 138 -31.03 8.06 3.37
N GLU A 139 -30.44 8.81 4.29
CA GLU A 139 -29.01 8.71 4.58
C GLU A 139 -28.64 7.34 5.19
N TRP A 140 -29.54 6.76 5.99
CA TRP A 140 -29.37 5.41 6.50
C TRP A 140 -29.35 4.37 5.36
N GLU A 141 -30.24 4.45 4.39
CA GLU A 141 -30.25 3.59 3.22
C GLU A 141 -28.93 3.69 2.44
N MET A 142 -28.45 4.93 2.18
CA MET A 142 -27.16 5.17 1.51
C MET A 142 -25.97 4.59 2.26
N LEU A 143 -25.98 4.67 3.61
CA LEU A 143 -24.94 4.08 4.44
C LEU A 143 -24.96 2.55 4.41
N ILE A 144 -26.14 1.92 4.43
CA ILE A 144 -26.28 0.46 4.34
C ILE A 144 -25.76 -0.05 2.99
N GLU A 145 -26.09 0.65 1.90
CA GLU A 145 -25.57 0.32 0.57
C GLU A 145 -24.05 0.42 0.53
N SER A 146 -23.50 1.53 1.07
CA SER A 146 -22.06 1.76 1.17
C SER A 146 -21.35 0.70 2.02
N ALA A 147 -21.97 0.25 3.11
CA ALA A 147 -21.44 -0.82 3.94
C ALA A 147 -21.26 -2.12 3.13
N GLY A 148 -22.20 -2.40 2.24
CA GLY A 148 -22.08 -3.52 1.32
C GLY A 148 -20.90 -3.39 0.33
N VAL A 149 -20.62 -2.19 -0.17
CA VAL A 149 -19.50 -1.92 -1.07
C VAL A 149 -18.17 -2.04 -0.31
N ILE A 150 -18.06 -1.35 0.83
CA ILE A 150 -16.85 -1.35 1.67
C ILE A 150 -16.53 -2.78 2.13
N GLY A 151 -17.54 -3.52 2.62
CA GLY A 151 -17.35 -4.86 3.17
C GLY A 151 -16.95 -5.93 2.15
N ARG A 152 -17.24 -5.70 0.85
CA ARG A 152 -16.80 -6.59 -0.24
C ARG A 152 -15.49 -6.15 -0.91
N SER A 153 -14.94 -5.01 -0.53
CA SER A 153 -13.72 -4.49 -1.12
C SER A 153 -12.48 -5.25 -0.65
N ASN A 154 -11.41 -5.16 -1.44
CA ASN A 154 -10.11 -5.71 -1.09
C ASN A 154 -9.25 -4.69 -0.31
N LEU A 155 -9.87 -3.89 0.58
CA LEU A 155 -9.19 -2.92 1.42
C LEU A 155 -8.82 -3.56 2.76
N ILE A 156 -7.54 -3.46 3.13
CA ILE A 156 -6.99 -3.90 4.42
C ILE A 156 -6.59 -2.67 5.19
N ILE A 157 -7.08 -2.51 6.43
CA ILE A 157 -6.70 -1.39 7.30
C ILE A 157 -5.98 -1.94 8.53
N ASP A 158 -4.81 -1.41 8.80
CA ASP A 158 -3.98 -1.74 9.96
C ASP A 158 -3.67 -0.44 10.72
N ASP A 159 -4.06 -0.38 11.99
CA ASP A 159 -3.85 0.77 12.87
C ASP A 159 -2.90 0.45 14.03
N THR A 160 -1.97 -0.51 13.81
CA THR A 160 -0.95 -0.84 14.80
C THR A 160 -0.06 0.36 15.07
N PRO A 161 -0.08 0.93 16.29
CA PRO A 161 0.72 2.11 16.60
C PRO A 161 2.21 1.78 16.64
N GLY A 162 3.05 2.68 16.15
CA GLY A 162 4.50 2.52 16.23
C GLY A 162 5.03 1.27 15.52
N ILE A 163 4.38 0.83 14.44
CA ILE A 163 4.81 -0.34 13.68
C ILE A 163 6.25 -0.16 13.17
N SER A 164 7.09 -1.18 13.35
CA SER A 164 8.44 -1.19 12.80
C SER A 164 8.46 -1.56 11.32
N ILE A 165 9.51 -1.16 10.60
CA ILE A 165 9.71 -1.53 9.18
C ILE A 165 9.72 -3.06 8.99
N ALA A 166 10.34 -3.80 9.94
CA ALA A 166 10.39 -5.25 9.88
C ALA A 166 9.00 -5.89 10.00
N GLU A 167 8.17 -5.39 10.92
CA GLU A 167 6.80 -5.86 11.10
C GLU A 167 5.92 -5.49 9.91
N LEU A 168 5.98 -4.24 9.45
CA LEU A 168 5.27 -3.78 8.25
C LEU A 168 5.61 -4.66 7.04
N ARG A 169 6.89 -4.91 6.81
CA ARG A 169 7.35 -5.80 5.73
C ARG A 169 6.78 -7.22 5.87
N SER A 170 6.77 -7.77 7.07
CA SER A 170 6.22 -9.11 7.34
C SER A 170 4.72 -9.17 7.02
N LYS A 171 3.95 -8.18 7.49
CA LYS A 171 2.50 -8.07 7.21
C LYS A 171 2.24 -7.90 5.71
N CYS A 172 2.97 -7.02 5.03
CA CYS A 172 2.81 -6.81 3.58
C CYS A 172 3.12 -8.05 2.76
N ARG A 173 4.15 -8.84 3.14
CA ARG A 173 4.44 -10.13 2.48
C ARG A 173 3.28 -11.10 2.66
N LYS A 174 2.72 -11.20 3.85
CA LYS A 174 1.54 -12.03 4.11
C LYS A 174 0.36 -11.56 3.25
N TYR A 175 0.03 -10.27 3.26
CA TYR A 175 -1.06 -9.72 2.44
C TYR A 175 -0.82 -9.92 0.94
N LYS A 176 0.44 -9.88 0.49
CA LYS A 176 0.78 -10.20 -0.91
C LYS A 176 0.46 -11.65 -1.26
N MET A 177 0.73 -12.59 -0.36
CA MET A 177 0.46 -14.01 -0.58
C MET A 177 -1.05 -14.32 -0.50
N ASP A 178 -1.75 -13.74 0.47
CA ASP A 178 -3.14 -14.09 0.78
C ASP A 178 -4.14 -13.34 -0.13
N HIS A 179 -3.82 -12.10 -0.52
CA HIS A 179 -4.75 -11.18 -1.20
C HIS A 179 -4.21 -10.59 -2.51
N ASP A 180 -3.00 -10.97 -2.95
CA ASP A 180 -2.30 -10.37 -4.10
C ASP A 180 -2.18 -8.84 -4.00
N LEU A 181 -1.70 -8.36 -2.83
CA LEU A 181 -1.54 -6.94 -2.52
C LEU A 181 -0.88 -6.17 -3.66
N LYS A 182 -1.49 -5.07 -4.08
CA LYS A 182 -1.02 -4.22 -5.19
C LYS A 182 -0.51 -2.85 -4.74
N MET A 183 -1.03 -2.31 -3.63
CA MET A 183 -0.67 -0.99 -3.14
C MET A 183 -0.58 -0.99 -1.61
N ILE A 184 0.38 -0.23 -1.10
CA ILE A 184 0.57 0.02 0.33
C ILE A 184 0.49 1.54 0.53
N ILE A 185 -0.30 1.98 1.50
CA ILE A 185 -0.40 3.38 1.93
C ILE A 185 0.01 3.43 3.40
N ILE A 186 0.87 4.37 3.75
CA ILE A 186 1.32 4.61 5.14
C ILE A 186 0.98 6.06 5.50
N ASP A 187 0.10 6.26 6.46
CA ASP A 187 -0.29 7.59 6.93
C ASP A 187 -0.04 7.73 8.44
N TYR A 188 1.06 8.33 8.84
CA TYR A 188 2.17 8.87 8.07
C TYR A 188 3.51 8.33 8.61
N LEU A 189 4.51 8.38 7.79
CA LEU A 189 5.81 7.70 7.97
C LEU A 189 6.52 8.04 9.30
N GLN A 190 6.45 9.29 9.76
CA GLN A 190 7.13 9.75 10.97
C GLN A 190 6.62 9.12 12.28
N LEU A 191 5.48 8.40 12.25
CA LEU A 191 4.95 7.68 13.41
C LEU A 191 5.39 6.20 13.46
N MET A 192 6.21 5.77 12.51
CA MET A 192 6.83 4.44 12.56
C MET A 192 7.92 4.40 13.62
N SER A 193 8.08 3.25 14.26
CA SER A 193 9.22 3.04 15.16
C SER A 193 10.49 2.77 14.37
N GLY A 194 11.54 3.52 14.65
CA GLY A 194 12.87 3.29 14.11
C GLY A 194 13.52 2.01 14.64
N SER A 195 14.70 1.70 14.13
CA SER A 195 15.46 0.49 14.48
C SER A 195 16.09 0.51 15.89
N GLY A 196 15.74 1.47 16.74
CA GLY A 196 16.15 1.54 18.14
C GLY A 196 17.60 1.97 18.38
N ARG A 197 18.26 2.60 17.41
CA ARG A 197 19.66 3.07 17.53
C ARG A 197 19.87 4.58 17.30
N SER A 198 18.82 5.34 17.08
CA SER A 198 18.96 6.78 16.82
C SER A 198 18.60 7.62 18.04
N ASP A 199 19.46 8.57 18.37
CA ASP A 199 19.32 9.49 19.51
C ASP A 199 18.31 10.66 19.23
N SER A 200 17.73 10.74 18.02
CA SER A 200 16.75 11.77 17.66
C SER A 200 15.75 11.31 16.59
N ILE A 201 14.53 11.85 16.64
CA ILE A 201 13.47 11.60 15.65
C ILE A 201 13.90 11.95 14.22
N GLN A 202 14.79 12.98 14.06
CA GLN A 202 15.32 13.37 12.75
C GLN A 202 16.25 12.31 12.16
N GLN A 203 16.99 11.60 13.00
CA GLN A 203 17.88 10.52 12.62
C GLN A 203 17.05 9.25 12.28
N GLU A 204 15.99 8.98 13.06
CA GLU A 204 15.06 7.88 12.82
C GLU A 204 14.33 7.96 11.46
N VAL A 205 14.06 9.18 10.98
CA VAL A 205 13.39 9.39 9.67
C VAL A 205 14.39 9.33 8.51
N SER A 206 15.69 9.47 8.80
CA SER A 206 16.77 9.45 7.79
C SER A 206 17.31 8.05 7.52
N ASP A 207 17.16 7.12 8.47
CA ASP A 207 17.55 5.71 8.37
C ASP A 207 16.43 4.88 7.69
#